data_cb097506e6522725aa41c7794433aff7
#
_entry.id   cb097506e6522725aa41c7794433aff7
#
_cell.length_a   1.000
_cell.length_b   1.000
_cell.length_c   1.000
_cell.angle_alpha   90.00
_cell.angle_beta   90.00
_cell.angle_gamma   90.00
#
_symmetry.space_group_name_H-M   'P 1'
#
loop_
_entity.id
_entity.type
_entity.pdbx_description
1 polymer ?
#
loop_
_entity_poly.entity_id
_entity_poly.type
_entity_poly.pdbx_seq_one_letter_code
_entity_poly.pdbx_strand_id
1 'polypeptide(L)'
;SLSFSGVGGKRSVGFGKFQLECCGELAQSACEAARVLGTYLSGEPAAHWMTLNTSLPAEDELEEAMEHAEYSLCRRGGFVHGGGYKKRTVYAFASGSCFSKRFTGQVRNVAPEGRQPALRMLKPMFLGVDV
;
A
#
# COMPACT_ATOMS: atom_id res chain seq x y z
N SER A 1 -15.16 -7.85 12.72
CA SER A 1 -14.25 -6.74 12.70
C SER A 1 -12.81 -7.20 12.51
N LEU A 2 -11.93 -6.29 12.06
CA LEU A 2 -10.55 -6.59 11.69
C LEU A 2 -9.72 -7.16 12.86
N SER A 3 -10.01 -6.73 14.09
CA SER A 3 -9.35 -7.22 15.31
C SER A 3 -9.59 -8.73 15.54
N PHE A 4 -10.77 -9.23 15.20
CA PHE A 4 -11.10 -10.66 15.28
C PHE A 4 -10.48 -11.46 14.15
N SER A 5 -10.55 -10.95 12.94
CA SER A 5 -9.99 -11.64 11.76
C SER A 5 -8.47 -11.61 11.73
N GLY A 6 -7.85 -10.66 12.44
CA GLY A 6 -6.41 -10.44 12.46
C GLY A 6 -5.85 -9.85 11.17
N VAL A 7 -4.61 -9.40 11.22
CA VAL A 7 -3.86 -8.82 10.11
C VAL A 7 -2.66 -9.72 9.77
N GLY A 8 -2.38 -9.89 8.48
CA GLY A 8 -1.23 -10.63 8.00
C GLY A 8 -1.52 -12.06 7.53
N GLY A 9 -0.48 -12.78 7.14
CA GLY A 9 -0.58 -14.07 6.44
C GLY A 9 -0.77 -15.30 7.34
N LYS A 10 -0.38 -15.24 8.61
CA LYS A 10 -0.43 -16.39 9.55
C LYS A 10 -1.61 -16.33 10.51
N ARG A 11 -2.74 -15.80 10.06
CA ARG A 11 -3.96 -15.63 10.90
C ARG A 11 -4.55 -16.95 11.37
N SER A 12 -4.49 -18.00 10.55
CA SER A 12 -5.02 -19.34 10.88
C SER A 12 -4.32 -20.00 12.06
N VAL A 13 -3.09 -19.59 12.39
CA VAL A 13 -2.33 -20.09 13.55
C VAL A 13 -2.29 -19.07 14.70
N GLY A 14 -3.20 -18.09 14.69
CA GLY A 14 -3.42 -17.16 15.79
C GLY A 14 -2.59 -15.87 15.75
N PHE A 15 -1.73 -15.68 14.75
CA PHE A 15 -0.99 -14.43 14.60
C PHE A 15 -1.86 -13.29 14.05
N GLY A 16 -1.42 -12.05 14.31
CA GLY A 16 -2.07 -10.85 13.79
C GLY A 16 -3.35 -10.45 14.52
N LYS A 17 -3.72 -11.10 15.62
CA LYS A 17 -4.78 -10.60 16.50
C LYS A 17 -4.27 -9.37 17.25
N PHE A 18 -5.14 -8.40 17.45
CA PHE A 18 -4.83 -7.19 18.20
C PHE A 18 -6.07 -6.69 18.93
N GLN A 19 -5.84 -5.90 19.97
CA GLN A 19 -6.88 -5.15 20.65
C GLN A 19 -6.85 -3.71 20.16
N LEU A 20 -7.99 -3.21 19.70
CA LEU A 20 -8.13 -1.81 19.32
C LEU A 20 -8.43 -0.99 20.57
N GLU A 21 -7.50 -0.15 20.97
CA GLU A 21 -7.64 0.72 22.15
C GLU A 21 -8.31 2.05 21.79
N CYS A 22 -7.93 2.62 20.64
CA CYS A 22 -8.54 3.85 20.14
C CYS A 22 -8.55 3.88 18.62
N CYS A 23 -9.42 4.70 18.07
CA CYS A 23 -9.49 5.01 16.66
C CYS A 23 -9.80 6.51 16.51
N GLY A 24 -9.00 7.21 15.73
CA GLY A 24 -9.16 8.65 15.50
C GLY A 24 -8.20 9.15 14.43
N GLU A 25 -8.29 10.44 14.16
CA GLU A 25 -7.40 11.09 13.21
C GLU A 25 -6.01 11.34 13.82
N LEU A 26 -4.96 11.13 13.05
CA LEU A 26 -3.58 11.35 13.49
C LEU A 26 -3.35 12.80 13.95
N ALA A 27 -3.95 13.77 13.27
CA ALA A 27 -3.82 15.18 13.60
C ALA A 27 -4.37 15.53 15.00
N GLN A 28 -5.31 14.75 15.50
CA GLN A 28 -5.95 14.93 16.81
C GLN A 28 -5.35 14.03 17.90
N SER A 29 -4.32 13.26 17.57
CA SER A 29 -3.67 12.33 18.50
C SER A 29 -3.03 13.07 19.67
N ALA A 30 -3.12 12.51 20.86
CA ALA A 30 -2.37 12.97 22.03
C ALA A 30 -0.85 12.71 21.89
N CYS A 31 -0.47 11.75 21.04
CA CYS A 31 0.91 11.43 20.74
C CYS A 31 1.49 12.41 19.71
N GLU A 32 2.56 13.13 20.09
CA GLU A 32 3.23 14.09 19.22
C GLU A 32 3.78 13.43 17.93
N ALA A 33 4.39 12.27 18.04
CA ALA A 33 4.89 11.53 16.87
C ALA A 33 3.79 11.16 15.89
N ALA A 34 2.58 10.85 16.37
CA ALA A 34 1.44 10.57 15.51
C ALA A 34 0.94 11.83 14.77
N ARG A 35 0.94 12.99 15.43
CA ARG A 35 0.60 14.27 14.80
C ARG A 35 1.61 14.64 13.72
N VAL A 36 2.91 14.52 14.03
CA VAL A 36 3.99 14.76 13.07
C VAL A 36 3.86 13.83 11.87
N LEU A 37 3.63 12.53 12.09
CA LEU A 37 3.36 11.60 11.00
C LEU A 37 2.13 12.02 10.18
N GLY A 38 1.07 12.48 10.83
CA GLY A 38 -0.12 13.00 10.16
C GLY A 38 0.19 14.15 9.20
N THR A 39 1.08 15.07 9.57
CA THR A 39 1.53 16.18 8.72
C THR A 39 2.24 15.65 7.47
N TYR A 40 3.19 14.75 7.62
CA TYR A 40 3.87 14.15 6.46
C TYR A 40 2.94 13.34 5.54
N LEU A 41 1.93 12.68 6.09
CA LEU A 41 0.95 11.92 5.32
C LEU A 41 -0.10 12.80 4.65
N SER A 42 -0.40 13.98 5.20
CA SER A 42 -1.42 14.89 4.66
C SER A 42 -1.00 15.55 3.35
N GLY A 43 0.30 15.55 3.06
CA GLY A 43 0.82 16.07 1.80
C GLY A 43 1.10 17.57 1.82
N GLU A 44 1.63 18.07 2.93
CA GLU A 44 2.31 19.37 2.93
C GLU A 44 3.32 19.42 1.77
N PRO A 45 3.58 20.58 1.18
CA PRO A 45 4.43 20.69 0.02
C PRO A 45 5.80 20.04 0.31
N ALA A 46 6.06 18.97 -0.42
CA ALA A 46 7.30 18.23 -0.36
C ALA A 46 7.93 18.18 -1.75
N ALA A 47 9.26 18.14 -1.81
CA ALA A 47 9.98 18.04 -3.08
C ALA A 47 9.75 16.67 -3.75
N HIS A 48 9.62 15.62 -2.95
CA HIS A 48 9.43 14.24 -3.41
C HIS A 48 8.41 13.51 -2.55
N TRP A 49 7.93 12.38 -3.09
CA TRP A 49 6.91 11.54 -2.49
C TRP A 49 7.38 10.10 -2.40
N MET A 50 7.67 9.62 -1.20
CA MET A 50 8.07 8.24 -0.97
C MET A 50 6.86 7.36 -0.70
N THR A 51 6.77 6.19 -1.37
CA THR A 51 5.71 5.22 -1.08
C THR A 51 6.04 4.35 0.12
N LEU A 52 5.11 4.24 1.06
CA LEU A 52 5.24 3.38 2.24
C LEU A 52 4.82 1.93 1.98
N ASN A 53 4.16 1.67 0.88
CA ASN A 53 3.64 0.35 0.52
C ASN A 53 3.91 0.01 -0.94
N THR A 54 3.69 -1.25 -1.30
CA THR A 54 3.75 -1.69 -2.69
C THR A 54 2.65 -1.02 -3.49
N SER A 55 3.00 -0.33 -4.57
CA SER A 55 2.09 0.49 -5.37
C SER A 55 2.32 0.30 -6.87
N LEU A 56 1.31 0.62 -7.65
CA LEU A 56 1.38 0.61 -9.11
C LEU A 56 0.45 1.70 -9.63
N PRO A 57 0.96 2.69 -10.41
CA PRO A 57 0.15 3.68 -11.09
C PRO A 57 -0.91 3.02 -11.99
N ALA A 58 -1.98 3.73 -12.28
CA ALA A 58 -2.86 3.38 -13.38
C ALA A 58 -2.12 3.50 -14.73
N GLU A 59 -2.66 2.92 -15.80
CA GLU A 59 -1.96 2.91 -17.10
C GLU A 59 -1.74 4.32 -17.66
N ASP A 60 -2.71 5.18 -17.43
CA ASP A 60 -2.67 6.61 -17.81
C ASP A 60 -1.78 7.47 -16.92
N GLU A 61 -1.45 7.00 -15.72
CA GLU A 61 -0.56 7.70 -14.78
C GLU A 61 0.91 7.26 -14.90
N LEU A 62 1.18 6.14 -15.56
CA LEU A 62 2.48 5.46 -15.49
C LEU A 62 3.63 6.32 -16.01
N GLU A 63 3.46 6.97 -17.17
CA GLU A 63 4.49 7.77 -17.79
C GLU A 63 4.87 8.97 -16.90
N GLU A 64 3.88 9.70 -16.41
CA GLU A 64 4.08 10.82 -15.52
C GLU A 64 4.66 10.42 -14.16
N ALA A 65 4.24 9.29 -13.61
CA ALA A 65 4.75 8.79 -12.35
C ALA A 65 6.23 8.36 -12.43
N MET A 66 6.68 7.89 -13.59
CA MET A 66 8.06 7.48 -13.79
C MET A 66 9.03 8.63 -14.08
N GLU A 67 8.51 9.81 -14.38
CA GLU A 67 9.32 11.00 -14.62
C GLU A 67 10.11 11.39 -13.35
N HIS A 68 11.44 11.35 -13.44
CA HIS A 68 12.35 11.60 -12.29
C HIS A 68 12.12 10.71 -11.07
N ALA A 69 11.63 9.47 -11.26
CA ALA A 69 11.38 8.54 -10.17
C ALA A 69 12.62 7.72 -9.83
N GLU A 70 12.90 7.57 -8.55
CA GLU A 70 13.85 6.61 -8.02
C GLU A 70 13.11 5.43 -7.41
N TYR A 71 13.17 4.26 -8.05
CA TYR A 71 12.35 3.14 -7.64
C TYR A 71 13.06 1.80 -7.69
N SER A 72 12.54 0.87 -6.91
CA SER A 72 12.81 -0.55 -7.07
C SER A 72 11.52 -1.31 -7.37
N LEU A 73 11.65 -2.40 -8.15
CA LEU A 73 10.52 -3.25 -8.47
C LEU A 73 10.49 -4.46 -7.56
N CYS A 74 9.29 -4.82 -7.11
CA CYS A 74 9.06 -6.07 -6.41
C CYS A 74 8.06 -6.94 -7.16
N ARG A 75 8.33 -8.24 -7.19
CA ARG A 75 7.43 -9.24 -7.74
C ARG A 75 6.45 -9.70 -6.67
N ARG A 76 5.16 -9.59 -6.94
CA ARG A 76 4.08 -10.02 -6.04
C ARG A 76 3.25 -11.13 -6.69
N GLY A 77 3.23 -12.30 -6.07
CA GLY A 77 2.41 -13.44 -6.46
C GLY A 77 1.79 -14.10 -5.23
N GLY A 78 1.69 -15.43 -5.24
CA GLY A 78 1.18 -16.24 -4.13
C GLY A 78 -0.14 -16.91 -4.46
N PHE A 79 -0.76 -17.54 -3.45
CA PHE A 79 -2.02 -18.25 -3.59
C PHE A 79 -3.18 -17.43 -3.01
N VAL A 80 -4.38 -17.69 -3.49
CA VAL A 80 -5.60 -17.14 -2.90
C VAL A 80 -5.94 -17.94 -1.65
N HIS A 81 -6.19 -17.26 -0.54
CA HIS A 81 -6.61 -17.90 0.69
C HIS A 81 -7.97 -18.60 0.50
N GLY A 82 -8.06 -19.87 0.83
CA GLY A 82 -9.27 -20.68 0.66
C GLY A 82 -9.62 -21.06 -0.79
N GLY A 83 -8.96 -20.48 -1.80
CA GLY A 83 -9.28 -20.72 -3.20
C GLY A 83 -8.42 -21.76 -3.93
N GLY A 84 -7.35 -22.22 -3.32
CA GLY A 84 -6.49 -23.30 -3.85
C GLY A 84 -5.76 -22.98 -5.17
N TYR A 85 -5.85 -21.74 -5.70
CA TYR A 85 -5.20 -21.37 -6.95
C TYR A 85 -4.19 -20.22 -6.79
N LYS A 86 -3.22 -20.22 -7.72
CA LYS A 86 -2.14 -19.24 -7.75
C LYS A 86 -2.63 -17.94 -8.39
N LYS A 87 -2.33 -16.83 -7.75
CA LYS A 87 -2.57 -15.47 -8.29
C LYS A 87 -1.65 -15.22 -9.48
N ARG A 88 -2.13 -14.42 -10.44
CA ARG A 88 -1.26 -13.85 -11.48
C ARG A 88 -0.18 -13.00 -10.81
N THR A 89 1.03 -13.13 -11.31
CA THR A 89 2.17 -12.32 -10.83
C THR A 89 2.01 -10.88 -11.30
N VAL A 90 2.29 -9.95 -10.40
CA VAL A 90 2.33 -8.52 -10.69
C VAL A 90 3.70 -7.99 -10.29
N TYR A 91 4.30 -7.18 -11.14
CA TYR A 91 5.43 -6.34 -10.81
C TYR A 91 4.90 -4.97 -10.40
N ALA A 92 5.41 -4.44 -9.33
CA ALA A 92 4.96 -3.17 -8.77
C ALA A 92 6.14 -2.47 -8.10
N PHE A 93 6.01 -1.18 -7.85
CA PHE A 93 6.99 -0.42 -7.10
C PHE A 93 7.04 -0.90 -5.65
N ALA A 94 8.24 -1.10 -5.14
CA ALA A 94 8.46 -1.48 -3.74
C ALA A 94 8.22 -0.26 -2.82
N SER A 95 7.94 -0.53 -1.56
CA SER A 95 7.98 0.52 -0.51
C SER A 95 9.37 1.16 -0.47
N GLY A 96 9.42 2.47 -0.23
CA GLY A 96 10.65 3.27 -0.28
C GLY A 96 10.98 3.83 -1.66
N SER A 97 10.19 3.55 -2.70
CA SER A 97 10.33 4.21 -4.00
C SER A 97 9.88 5.66 -3.90
N CYS A 98 10.65 6.58 -4.49
CA CYS A 98 10.43 8.02 -4.49
C CYS A 98 10.01 8.53 -5.86
N PHE A 99 9.09 9.48 -5.87
CA PHE A 99 8.49 10.04 -7.07
C PHE A 99 8.43 11.56 -6.97
N SER A 100 8.58 12.25 -8.10
CA SER A 100 8.41 13.69 -8.20
C SER A 100 6.94 14.12 -8.11
N LYS A 101 6.02 13.22 -8.49
CA LYS A 101 4.57 13.46 -8.49
C LYS A 101 3.83 12.32 -7.80
N ARG A 102 2.69 12.65 -7.21
CA ARG A 102 1.78 11.66 -6.64
C ARG A 102 0.91 11.06 -7.75
N PHE A 103 0.58 9.78 -7.60
CA PHE A 103 -0.37 9.08 -8.45
C PHE A 103 -1.45 8.40 -7.60
N THR A 104 -2.61 8.15 -8.16
CA THR A 104 -3.74 7.53 -7.47
C THR A 104 -3.53 6.03 -7.28
N GLY A 105 -2.88 5.40 -8.25
CA GLY A 105 -2.67 3.97 -8.29
C GLY A 105 -3.95 3.17 -8.56
N GLN A 106 -3.84 1.86 -8.53
CA GLN A 106 -4.92 0.99 -8.97
C GLN A 106 -5.22 -0.16 -8.01
N VAL A 107 -6.41 -0.73 -8.15
CA VAL A 107 -6.79 -2.03 -7.60
C VAL A 107 -6.84 -3.02 -8.75
N ARG A 108 -6.03 -4.08 -8.69
CA ARG A 108 -5.90 -5.03 -9.79
C ARG A 108 -6.49 -6.40 -9.44
N ASN A 109 -7.29 -6.94 -10.34
CA ASN A 109 -7.71 -8.33 -10.23
C ASN A 109 -6.55 -9.25 -10.64
N VAL A 110 -6.06 -10.04 -9.71
CA VAL A 110 -4.95 -10.99 -9.91
C VAL A 110 -5.40 -12.45 -9.97
N ALA A 111 -6.71 -12.69 -10.08
CA ALA A 111 -7.22 -14.04 -10.32
C ALA A 111 -6.88 -14.49 -11.75
N PRO A 112 -6.62 -15.78 -11.98
CA PRO A 112 -6.64 -16.37 -13.31
C PRO A 112 -8.02 -16.23 -13.96
N GLU A 113 -8.07 -16.31 -15.27
CA GLU A 113 -9.31 -16.30 -16.01
C GLU A 113 -10.27 -17.42 -15.56
N GLY A 114 -11.56 -17.13 -15.51
CA GLY A 114 -12.60 -18.07 -15.07
C GLY A 114 -12.63 -18.36 -13.56
N ARG A 115 -11.82 -17.67 -12.75
CA ARG A 115 -11.84 -17.79 -11.29
C ARG A 115 -12.49 -16.57 -10.64
N GLN A 116 -12.97 -16.76 -9.40
CA GLN A 116 -13.47 -15.64 -8.60
C GLN A 116 -12.42 -14.53 -8.48
N PRO A 117 -12.82 -13.26 -8.55
CA PRO A 117 -11.89 -12.14 -8.48
C PRO A 117 -11.06 -12.17 -7.18
N ALA A 118 -9.76 -11.97 -7.33
CA ALA A 118 -8.83 -11.78 -6.22
C ALA A 118 -8.20 -10.40 -6.39
N LEU A 119 -8.71 -9.43 -5.64
CA LEU A 119 -8.28 -8.05 -5.76
C LEU A 119 -6.97 -7.82 -4.99
N ARG A 120 -6.07 -7.08 -5.60
CA ARG A 120 -4.86 -6.56 -4.97
C ARG A 120 -4.88 -5.05 -4.96
N MET A 121 -4.80 -4.49 -3.76
CA MET A 121 -4.62 -3.06 -3.56
C MET A 121 -3.19 -2.69 -3.95
N LEU A 122 -3.05 -1.77 -4.90
CA LEU A 122 -1.78 -1.21 -5.36
C LEU A 122 -1.85 0.33 -5.37
N LYS A 123 -2.73 0.89 -4.56
CA LYS A 123 -2.79 2.33 -4.31
C LYS A 123 -1.67 2.73 -3.35
N PRO A 124 -0.93 3.80 -3.63
CA PRO A 124 0.16 4.25 -2.77
C PRO A 124 -0.36 4.87 -1.47
N MET A 125 0.43 4.73 -0.43
CA MET A 125 0.43 5.62 0.72
C MET A 125 1.71 6.43 0.63
N PHE A 126 1.58 7.72 0.37
CA PHE A 126 2.72 8.62 0.19
C PHE A 126 3.12 9.30 1.49
N LEU A 127 4.41 9.45 1.66
CA LEU A 127 5.06 10.30 2.65
C LEU A 127 5.81 11.40 1.89
N GLY A 128 5.57 12.67 2.25
CA GLY A 128 6.36 13.77 1.72
C GLY A 128 7.78 13.72 2.29
N VAL A 129 8.77 13.87 1.43
CA VAL A 129 10.19 13.89 1.80
C VAL A 129 10.91 15.01 1.07
N ASP A 130 11.79 15.70 1.81
CA ASP A 130 12.67 16.72 1.28
C ASP A 130 14.09 16.10 1.22
N VAL A 131 14.47 15.66 0.04
CA VAL A 131 15.78 15.08 -0.26
C VAL A 131 16.46 15.90 -1.34
#